data_75bb639d587bfdfe34ddbbe21862c4cb
#
_entry.id   75bb639d587bfdfe34ddbbe21862c4cb
#
_cell.length_a   1.000
_cell.length_b   1.000
_cell.length_c   1.000
_cell.angle_alpha   90.00
_cell.angle_beta   90.00
_cell.angle_gamma   90.00
#
_symmetry.space_group_name_H-M   'P 1'
#
loop_
_entity.id
_entity.type
_entity.pdbx_description
1 polymer ?
#
loop_
_entity_poly.entity_id
_entity_poly.type
_entity_poly.pdbx_seq_one_letter_code
_entity_poly.pdbx_strand_id
1 'polypeptide(L)'
;RDTATLRYEFAVGAPRLWSPETPFRYTMRTSVFCGEIETDRDEVKFGFRTIRTDCNEGLFINDKPYRLKGFCAHESCGLTGKVIPEALQRYRVKLMQEMGANAYRTSHYPQSEELMEALDEAGFLVMDETRWFESTDEGREQLETLIRRDRNRPCVIFWSIGNEEPLHTDPRGVRICRSLRALVRKLDPSRPILTAVTHKGGMVYDELDVIGTNYLWKYIDSIRAAHPDKPFLSSECGATGTTRGWYCDDDPLHGCVSAYDHDVNSAFMSRENTWKRILSYPWMMGGFFWNAFEYRGEAVWPRVCSVSGAVDLYLQPKDAFYQHQALWTEKPMAHLLPHWNFEGREGEPIRVSAYTNQPQAELFLNGESLGKREIEPAGHAEWQVPYRPGRLEARCGKNGEILATDARETTGAAVALKLRLETPDVKKGDTALVTCYCVDSAGREVPDAAPTVDFTACGGGRVYSTGSGNADHTPIFTPTRKMWMGRISVA
;
A
#
# COMPACT_ATOMS: atom_id res chain seq x y z
N ARG A 1 42.18 13.25 -15.35
CA ARG A 1 41.86 12.48 -14.12
C ARG A 1 41.91 11.01 -14.53
N ASP A 2 42.82 10.26 -13.92
CA ASP A 2 42.90 8.82 -14.18
C ASP A 2 41.86 8.11 -13.32
N THR A 3 41.13 7.19 -13.93
CA THR A 3 40.13 6.33 -13.27
C THR A 3 40.63 4.91 -13.25
N ALA A 4 40.65 4.28 -12.09
CA ALA A 4 40.93 2.84 -11.95
C ALA A 4 39.68 2.08 -11.56
N THR A 5 39.45 0.93 -12.20
CA THR A 5 38.39 0.01 -11.81
C THR A 5 39.02 -1.24 -11.21
N LEU A 6 38.66 -1.53 -9.97
CA LEU A 6 39.07 -2.75 -9.27
C LEU A 6 37.88 -3.71 -9.17
N ARG A 7 38.14 -4.99 -9.44
CA ARG A 7 37.13 -6.05 -9.31
C ARG A 7 37.65 -7.09 -8.34
N TYR A 8 36.78 -7.42 -7.34
CA TYR A 8 37.04 -8.48 -6.38
C TYR A 8 35.89 -9.48 -6.39
N GLU A 9 36.20 -10.75 -6.17
CA GLU A 9 35.25 -11.83 -6.02
C GLU A 9 35.47 -12.52 -4.67
N PHE A 10 34.40 -12.63 -3.90
CA PHE A 10 34.43 -13.26 -2.58
C PHE A 10 33.46 -14.46 -2.56
N ALA A 11 33.92 -15.59 -2.02
CA ALA A 11 33.03 -16.70 -1.70
C ALA A 11 32.54 -16.57 -0.25
N VAL A 12 31.23 -16.57 -0.06
CA VAL A 12 30.61 -16.64 1.26
C VAL A 12 30.07 -18.06 1.46
N GLY A 13 30.71 -18.84 2.33
CA GLY A 13 30.26 -20.19 2.66
C GLY A 13 28.99 -20.17 3.52
N ALA A 14 27.94 -20.88 3.12
CA ALA A 14 26.67 -20.99 3.83
C ALA A 14 26.07 -19.65 4.28
N PRO A 15 25.76 -18.74 3.34
CA PRO A 15 25.26 -17.41 3.69
C PRO A 15 23.90 -17.50 4.38
N ARG A 16 23.67 -16.63 5.38
CA ARG A 16 22.33 -16.39 5.91
C ARG A 16 21.50 -15.68 4.84
N LEU A 17 20.42 -16.34 4.39
CA LEU A 17 19.59 -15.81 3.32
C LEU A 17 18.67 -14.71 3.84
N TRP A 18 18.46 -13.70 2.98
CA TRP A 18 17.39 -12.72 3.15
C TRP A 18 16.06 -13.35 2.72
N SER A 19 15.01 -13.14 3.50
CA SER A 19 13.64 -13.49 3.14
C SER A 19 12.67 -12.47 3.75
N PRO A 20 11.40 -12.42 3.30
CA PRO A 20 10.38 -11.57 3.93
C PRO A 20 10.27 -11.73 5.44
N GLU A 21 10.38 -12.95 5.96
CA GLU A 21 10.28 -13.24 7.40
C GLU A 21 11.58 -12.98 8.16
N THR A 22 12.72 -13.04 7.48
CA THR A 22 14.04 -12.82 8.06
C THR A 22 14.88 -11.94 7.12
N PRO A 23 14.64 -10.62 7.09
CA PRO A 23 15.26 -9.70 6.12
C PRO A 23 16.72 -9.38 6.52
N PHE A 24 17.54 -10.41 6.60
CA PHE A 24 18.93 -10.28 7.00
C PHE A 24 19.80 -9.72 5.88
N ARG A 25 20.60 -8.71 6.17
CA ARG A 25 21.54 -8.07 5.24
C ARG A 25 22.96 -8.11 5.77
N TYR A 26 23.88 -8.23 4.84
CA TYR A 26 25.31 -8.03 5.07
C TYR A 26 25.69 -6.60 4.74
N THR A 27 26.78 -6.14 5.32
CA THR A 27 27.42 -4.87 4.97
C THR A 27 28.79 -5.14 4.37
N MET A 28 29.01 -4.68 3.14
CA MET A 28 30.33 -4.62 2.54
C MET A 28 30.91 -3.24 2.80
N ARG A 29 32.06 -3.21 3.47
CA ARG A 29 32.83 -1.99 3.68
C ARG A 29 34.02 -1.96 2.74
N THR A 30 34.15 -0.88 1.99
CA THR A 30 35.29 -0.59 1.12
C THR A 30 36.03 0.60 1.67
N SER A 31 37.32 0.46 1.95
CA SER A 31 38.19 1.56 2.38
C SER A 31 39.31 1.80 1.37
N VAL A 32 39.57 3.04 1.05
CA VAL A 32 40.65 3.46 0.15
C VAL A 32 41.76 4.11 0.97
N PHE A 33 42.99 3.65 0.77
CA PHE A 33 44.14 4.12 1.50
C PHE A 33 45.17 4.81 0.58
N CYS A 34 45.77 5.86 1.06
CA CYS A 34 46.98 6.46 0.49
C CYS A 34 48.12 6.22 1.48
N GLY A 35 48.95 5.21 1.22
CA GLY A 35 49.86 4.68 2.24
C GLY A 35 49.10 4.06 3.41
N GLU A 36 49.34 4.56 4.62
CA GLU A 36 48.62 4.08 5.83
C GLU A 36 47.40 4.95 6.20
N ILE A 37 47.12 6.00 5.45
CA ILE A 37 46.00 6.92 5.72
C ILE A 37 44.78 6.49 4.95
N GLU A 38 43.67 6.20 5.66
CA GLU A 38 42.35 6.00 5.05
C GLU A 38 41.85 7.34 4.49
N THR A 39 41.66 7.41 3.17
CA THR A 39 41.26 8.61 2.44
C THR A 39 39.81 8.63 2.05
N ASP A 40 39.19 7.46 1.96
CA ASP A 40 37.77 7.33 1.62
C ASP A 40 37.22 6.01 2.13
N ARG A 41 35.88 5.94 2.37
CA ARG A 41 35.18 4.76 2.82
C ARG A 41 33.75 4.75 2.26
N ASP A 42 33.33 3.58 1.81
CA ASP A 42 31.95 3.32 1.39
C ASP A 42 31.40 2.04 2.05
N GLU A 43 30.11 2.04 2.38
CA GLU A 43 29.42 0.89 2.96
C GLU A 43 28.15 0.58 2.15
N VAL A 44 28.07 -0.64 1.63
CA VAL A 44 26.93 -1.13 0.85
C VAL A 44 26.26 -2.28 1.57
N LYS A 45 24.95 -2.16 1.83
CA LYS A 45 24.13 -3.26 2.34
C LYS A 45 23.66 -4.13 1.19
N PHE A 46 23.66 -5.45 1.40
CA PHE A 46 23.19 -6.43 0.42
C PHE A 46 22.70 -7.70 1.11
N GLY A 47 21.98 -8.55 0.37
CA GLY A 47 21.50 -9.83 0.89
C GLY A 47 21.57 -10.94 -0.15
N PHE A 48 21.69 -12.18 0.31
CA PHE A 48 21.64 -13.36 -0.53
C PHE A 48 20.23 -13.95 -0.55
N ARG A 49 19.68 -14.18 -1.71
CA ARG A 49 18.43 -14.90 -1.93
C ARG A 49 18.38 -15.45 -3.36
N THR A 50 17.53 -16.43 -3.59
CA THR A 50 17.15 -16.88 -4.93
C THR A 50 15.75 -16.38 -5.27
N ILE A 51 15.51 -16.12 -6.56
CA ILE A 51 14.21 -15.76 -7.11
C ILE A 51 13.92 -16.72 -8.24
N ARG A 52 12.77 -17.41 -8.17
CA ARG A 52 12.27 -18.25 -9.24
C ARG A 52 10.82 -17.89 -9.51
N THR A 53 10.50 -17.70 -10.77
CA THR A 53 9.13 -17.52 -11.25
C THR A 53 8.77 -18.71 -12.15
N ASP A 54 7.57 -19.23 -11.97
CA ASP A 54 7.07 -20.37 -12.72
C ASP A 54 5.67 -20.08 -13.25
N CYS A 55 5.41 -20.50 -14.46
CA CYS A 55 4.13 -20.24 -15.13
C CYS A 55 2.94 -21.01 -14.51
N ASN A 56 3.15 -22.09 -13.78
CA ASN A 56 2.11 -22.91 -13.15
C ASN A 56 2.10 -22.82 -11.63
N GLU A 57 3.27 -22.58 -11.01
CA GLU A 57 3.44 -22.60 -9.55
C GLU A 57 3.60 -21.21 -8.95
N GLY A 58 3.88 -20.18 -9.77
CA GLY A 58 3.97 -18.78 -9.31
C GLY A 58 5.37 -18.35 -8.88
N LEU A 59 5.49 -17.65 -7.75
CA LEU A 59 6.71 -17.03 -7.24
C LEU A 59 7.34 -17.83 -6.11
N PHE A 60 8.67 -17.98 -6.15
CA PHE A 60 9.47 -18.60 -5.10
C PHE A 60 10.65 -17.70 -4.70
N ILE A 61 10.84 -17.54 -3.40
CA ILE A 61 12.03 -16.92 -2.79
C ILE A 61 12.71 -17.98 -1.92
N ASN A 62 13.98 -18.28 -2.18
CA ASN A 62 14.71 -19.36 -1.52
C ASN A 62 13.94 -20.70 -1.55
N ASP A 63 13.37 -21.03 -2.69
CA ASP A 63 12.55 -22.23 -2.96
C ASP A 63 11.24 -22.31 -2.14
N LYS A 64 10.90 -21.31 -1.33
CA LYS A 64 9.64 -21.19 -0.62
C LYS A 64 8.62 -20.43 -1.49
N PRO A 65 7.38 -20.95 -1.67
CA PRO A 65 6.35 -20.28 -2.45
C PRO A 65 5.82 -19.01 -1.77
N TYR A 66 5.58 -17.97 -2.56
CA TYR A 66 4.99 -16.70 -2.11
C TYR A 66 3.87 -16.27 -3.04
N ARG A 67 2.85 -15.61 -2.44
CA ARG A 67 1.85 -14.86 -3.18
C ARG A 67 2.00 -13.39 -2.85
N LEU A 68 2.10 -12.55 -3.87
CA LEU A 68 2.22 -11.11 -3.70
C LEU A 68 0.89 -10.53 -3.18
N LYS A 69 0.94 -9.98 -1.99
CA LYS A 69 -0.08 -9.17 -1.33
C LYS A 69 0.44 -7.73 -1.40
N GLY A 70 0.39 -7.14 -2.59
CA GLY A 70 1.13 -5.93 -2.92
C GLY A 70 0.28 -4.68 -2.97
N PHE A 71 0.94 -3.56 -2.78
CA PHE A 71 0.42 -2.23 -3.08
C PHE A 71 1.29 -1.50 -4.09
N CYS A 72 0.65 -0.77 -4.98
CA CYS A 72 1.23 0.39 -5.65
C CYS A 72 1.22 1.58 -4.70
N ALA A 73 2.18 2.49 -4.80
CA ALA A 73 2.04 3.79 -4.15
C ALA A 73 2.92 4.85 -4.80
N HIS A 74 2.33 6.04 -4.96
CA HIS A 74 3.10 7.25 -5.26
C HIS A 74 3.86 7.74 -4.03
N GLU A 75 5.02 8.33 -4.27
CA GLU A 75 5.74 9.09 -3.24
C GLU A 75 5.07 10.45 -3.06
N SER A 76 3.97 10.44 -2.32
CA SER A 76 3.14 11.61 -2.03
C SER A 76 2.57 11.50 -0.61
N CYS A 77 2.65 12.59 0.13
CA CYS A 77 2.07 12.73 1.47
C CYS A 77 1.39 14.09 1.59
N GLY A 78 0.19 14.13 2.10
CA GLY A 78 -0.56 15.37 2.27
C GLY A 78 0.15 16.40 3.14
N LEU A 79 0.91 15.93 4.14
CA LEU A 79 1.60 16.77 5.11
C LEU A 79 2.92 17.36 4.60
N THR A 80 3.62 16.68 3.68
CA THR A 80 4.99 17.06 3.29
C THR A 80 5.20 17.16 1.77
N GLY A 81 4.19 16.78 0.98
CA GLY A 81 4.31 16.77 -0.48
C GLY A 81 5.07 15.55 -1.00
N LYS A 82 6.01 15.79 -1.92
CA LYS A 82 6.81 14.73 -2.57
C LYS A 82 8.07 14.36 -1.78
N VAL A 83 8.59 15.27 -0.98
CA VAL A 83 9.73 14.99 -0.10
C VAL A 83 9.19 14.50 1.23
N ILE A 84 9.28 13.18 1.44
CA ILE A 84 8.73 12.53 2.63
C ILE A 84 9.87 12.19 3.58
N PRO A 85 9.90 12.76 4.80
CA PRO A 85 10.93 12.49 5.80
C PRO A 85 11.02 10.99 6.17
N GLU A 86 12.22 10.55 6.61
CA GLU A 86 12.50 9.14 6.91
C GLU A 86 11.47 8.53 7.88
N ALA A 87 11.16 9.24 8.97
CA ALA A 87 10.20 8.74 9.95
C ALA A 87 8.80 8.48 9.35
N LEU A 88 8.35 9.34 8.43
CA LEU A 88 7.07 9.16 7.75
C LEU A 88 7.13 8.03 6.69
N GLN A 89 8.25 7.84 5.99
CA GLN A 89 8.45 6.69 5.09
C GLN A 89 8.39 5.38 5.86
N ARG A 90 9.08 5.29 7.00
CA ARG A 90 9.04 4.13 7.91
C ARG A 90 7.62 3.87 8.44
N TYR A 91 6.89 4.93 8.78
CA TYR A 91 5.49 4.81 9.21
C TYR A 91 4.58 4.30 8.09
N ARG A 92 4.76 4.75 6.85
CA ARG A 92 4.05 4.22 5.68
C ARG A 92 4.31 2.72 5.48
N VAL A 93 5.56 2.29 5.59
CA VAL A 93 5.91 0.85 5.50
C VAL A 93 5.24 0.07 6.63
N LYS A 94 5.25 0.58 7.87
CA LYS A 94 4.56 -0.02 9.02
C LYS A 94 3.06 -0.19 8.75
N LEU A 95 2.38 0.84 8.23
CA LEU A 95 0.95 0.75 7.90
C LEU A 95 0.68 -0.35 6.86
N MET A 96 1.54 -0.51 5.85
CA MET A 96 1.41 -1.59 4.86
C MET A 96 1.63 -2.97 5.49
N GLN A 97 2.59 -3.12 6.39
CA GLN A 97 2.79 -4.38 7.14
C GLN A 97 1.57 -4.72 8.02
N GLU A 98 0.98 -3.72 8.69
CA GLU A 98 -0.22 -3.90 9.50
C GLU A 98 -1.44 -4.34 8.66
N MET A 99 -1.53 -3.92 7.41
CA MET A 99 -2.50 -4.43 6.44
C MET A 99 -2.21 -5.87 5.97
N GLY A 100 -1.06 -6.44 6.33
CA GLY A 100 -0.63 -7.77 5.88
C GLY A 100 0.02 -7.79 4.50
N ALA A 101 0.42 -6.64 3.96
CA ALA A 101 1.16 -6.56 2.71
C ALA A 101 2.57 -7.14 2.86
N ASN A 102 3.03 -7.81 1.80
CA ASN A 102 4.38 -8.34 1.67
C ASN A 102 5.09 -7.86 0.39
N ALA A 103 4.43 -7.02 -0.41
CA ALA A 103 4.97 -6.55 -1.67
C ALA A 103 4.65 -5.08 -1.93
N TYR A 104 5.53 -4.42 -2.71
CA TYR A 104 5.44 -3.01 -3.05
C TYR A 104 5.83 -2.77 -4.51
N ARG A 105 5.10 -1.93 -5.22
CA ARG A 105 5.46 -1.44 -6.56
C ARG A 105 5.74 0.05 -6.50
N THR A 106 6.92 0.45 -6.98
CA THR A 106 7.38 1.85 -7.01
C THR A 106 6.71 2.64 -8.15
N SER A 107 5.38 2.80 -8.08
CA SER A 107 4.60 3.44 -9.15
C SER A 107 4.82 4.94 -9.22
N HIS A 108 5.19 5.52 -10.37
CA HIS A 108 5.68 4.89 -11.60
C HIS A 108 7.09 5.41 -11.89
N TYR A 109 7.96 5.45 -10.90
CA TYR A 109 9.29 6.07 -10.94
C TYR A 109 10.13 5.60 -9.73
N PRO A 110 11.47 5.74 -9.82
CA PRO A 110 12.35 5.47 -8.69
C PRO A 110 11.95 6.28 -7.47
N GLN A 111 11.85 5.64 -6.31
CA GLN A 111 11.47 6.29 -5.06
C GLN A 111 12.68 6.54 -4.16
N SER A 112 12.48 7.23 -3.05
CA SER A 112 13.58 7.65 -2.16
C SER A 112 14.34 6.47 -1.57
N GLU A 113 15.61 6.69 -1.25
CA GLU A 113 16.46 5.66 -0.64
C GLU A 113 15.97 5.28 0.76
N GLU A 114 15.41 6.23 1.52
CA GLU A 114 14.85 6.00 2.85
C GLU A 114 13.66 5.02 2.80
N LEU A 115 12.79 5.15 1.78
CA LEU A 115 11.70 4.21 1.58
C LEU A 115 12.23 2.83 1.19
N MET A 116 13.17 2.77 0.22
CA MET A 116 13.74 1.50 -0.22
C MET A 116 14.50 0.80 0.91
N GLU A 117 15.18 1.55 1.78
CA GLU A 117 15.82 1.02 2.99
C GLU A 117 14.80 0.44 3.97
N ALA A 118 13.69 1.16 4.21
CA ALA A 118 12.62 0.68 5.06
C ALA A 118 11.95 -0.59 4.50
N LEU A 119 11.79 -0.70 3.17
CA LEU A 119 11.24 -1.90 2.51
C LEU A 119 12.20 -3.10 2.62
N ASP A 120 13.52 -2.87 2.47
CA ASP A 120 14.53 -3.92 2.69
C ASP A 120 14.49 -4.47 4.12
N GLU A 121 14.41 -3.57 5.11
CA GLU A 121 14.34 -3.91 6.54
C GLU A 121 13.04 -4.62 6.92
N ALA A 122 11.95 -4.24 6.27
CA ALA A 122 10.63 -4.79 6.52
C ALA A 122 10.37 -6.11 5.77
N GLY A 123 11.28 -6.54 4.88
CA GLY A 123 11.14 -7.79 4.12
C GLY A 123 10.12 -7.73 2.97
N PHE A 124 9.88 -6.57 2.39
CA PHE A 124 8.98 -6.43 1.25
C PHE A 124 9.59 -7.00 -0.04
N LEU A 125 8.74 -7.54 -0.91
CA LEU A 125 9.07 -7.97 -2.26
C LEU A 125 8.77 -6.81 -3.23
N VAL A 126 9.80 -6.19 -3.78
CA VAL A 126 9.66 -4.94 -4.54
C VAL A 126 9.71 -5.19 -6.05
N MET A 127 8.72 -4.65 -6.75
CA MET A 127 8.74 -4.42 -8.18
C MET A 127 9.19 -2.97 -8.40
N ASP A 128 10.45 -2.81 -8.80
CA ASP A 128 11.07 -1.49 -8.95
C ASP A 128 10.96 -1.00 -10.39
N GLU A 129 10.41 0.21 -10.59
CA GLU A 129 9.90 0.68 -11.87
C GLU A 129 10.58 1.97 -12.34
N THR A 130 11.02 1.98 -13.62
CA THR A 130 11.40 3.21 -14.30
C THR A 130 10.19 3.91 -14.90
N ARG A 131 10.23 5.25 -14.95
CA ARG A 131 9.10 6.03 -15.50
C ARG A 131 8.97 5.91 -17.02
N TRP A 132 10.09 5.85 -17.74
CA TRP A 132 10.09 6.00 -19.18
C TRP A 132 10.29 4.69 -19.93
N PHE A 133 9.32 4.33 -20.79
CA PHE A 133 9.41 3.22 -21.72
C PHE A 133 9.96 3.74 -23.07
N GLU A 134 11.25 4.10 -23.09
CA GLU A 134 11.90 4.63 -24.27
C GLU A 134 13.37 4.18 -24.37
N SER A 135 13.90 4.12 -25.60
CA SER A 135 15.28 3.70 -25.86
C SER A 135 16.19 4.85 -26.27
N THR A 136 15.82 6.09 -25.95
CA THR A 136 16.69 7.27 -26.05
C THR A 136 17.87 7.14 -25.08
N ASP A 137 18.92 7.92 -25.30
CA ASP A 137 20.06 7.92 -24.39
C ASP A 137 19.65 8.34 -22.98
N GLU A 138 18.75 9.32 -22.83
CA GLU A 138 18.22 9.78 -21.54
C GLU A 138 17.41 8.67 -20.84
N GLY A 139 16.46 8.02 -21.52
CA GLY A 139 15.66 6.95 -20.92
C GLY A 139 16.50 5.74 -20.52
N ARG A 140 17.53 5.43 -21.30
CA ARG A 140 18.48 4.37 -20.98
C ARG A 140 19.37 4.73 -19.78
N GLU A 141 19.84 5.98 -19.67
CA GLU A 141 20.62 6.47 -18.54
C GLU A 141 19.80 6.45 -17.23
N GLN A 142 18.52 6.83 -17.29
CA GLN A 142 17.63 6.75 -16.14
C GLN A 142 17.43 5.31 -15.67
N LEU A 143 17.18 4.37 -16.58
CA LEU A 143 17.07 2.94 -16.25
C LEU A 143 18.38 2.37 -15.70
N GLU A 144 19.52 2.74 -16.29
CA GLU A 144 20.84 2.33 -15.80
C GLU A 144 21.09 2.86 -14.38
N THR A 145 20.75 4.12 -14.13
CA THR A 145 20.88 4.75 -12.82
C THR A 145 20.04 4.05 -11.76
N LEU A 146 18.75 3.74 -12.06
CA LEU A 146 17.89 2.99 -11.18
C LEU A 146 18.51 1.62 -10.82
N ILE A 147 18.91 0.85 -11.82
CA ILE A 147 19.46 -0.50 -11.59
C ILE A 147 20.76 -0.44 -10.80
N ARG A 148 21.67 0.48 -11.11
CA ARG A 148 22.94 0.63 -10.40
C ARG A 148 22.73 1.01 -8.95
N ARG A 149 21.74 1.88 -8.65
CA ARG A 149 21.37 2.27 -7.29
C ARG A 149 20.81 1.09 -6.49
N ASP A 150 19.87 0.33 -7.07
CA ASP A 150 19.03 -0.59 -6.29
C ASP A 150 19.36 -2.09 -6.49
N ARG A 151 20.25 -2.47 -7.40
CA ARG A 151 20.60 -3.89 -7.64
C ARG A 151 21.18 -4.64 -6.45
N ASN A 152 21.73 -3.92 -5.46
CA ASN A 152 22.25 -4.53 -4.22
C ASN A 152 21.14 -4.73 -3.17
N ARG A 153 19.95 -4.16 -3.36
CA ARG A 153 18.81 -4.31 -2.46
C ARG A 153 18.17 -5.69 -2.64
N PRO A 154 18.17 -6.54 -1.60
CA PRO A 154 17.57 -7.87 -1.72
C PRO A 154 16.05 -7.83 -1.86
N CYS A 155 15.37 -6.78 -1.39
CA CYS A 155 13.93 -6.60 -1.55
C CYS A 155 13.49 -6.48 -3.01
N VAL A 156 14.32 -5.90 -3.89
CA VAL A 156 13.99 -5.79 -5.32
C VAL A 156 14.03 -7.18 -5.95
N ILE A 157 12.86 -7.65 -6.43
CA ILE A 157 12.70 -8.96 -7.04
C ILE A 157 12.31 -8.90 -8.51
N PHE A 158 11.82 -7.76 -8.99
CA PHE A 158 11.47 -7.50 -10.38
C PHE A 158 11.98 -6.13 -10.83
N TRP A 159 12.41 -6.06 -12.10
CA TRP A 159 12.61 -4.80 -12.80
C TRP A 159 11.44 -4.51 -13.72
N SER A 160 10.74 -3.40 -13.52
CA SER A 160 9.68 -2.93 -14.39
C SER A 160 10.19 -1.82 -15.30
N ILE A 161 10.03 -2.01 -16.61
CA ILE A 161 10.58 -1.12 -17.63
C ILE A 161 9.54 -0.14 -18.23
N GLY A 162 8.37 0.00 -17.62
CA GLY A 162 7.35 0.96 -18.02
C GLY A 162 5.96 0.62 -17.49
N ASN A 163 5.02 1.55 -17.68
CA ASN A 163 3.64 1.45 -17.25
C ASN A 163 2.67 1.97 -18.29
N GLU A 164 1.71 1.13 -18.73
CA GLU A 164 0.55 1.50 -19.55
C GLU A 164 0.86 2.24 -20.86
N GLU A 165 1.98 1.91 -21.46
CA GLU A 165 2.46 2.63 -22.63
C GLU A 165 1.65 2.28 -23.88
N PRO A 166 1.19 3.27 -24.67
CA PRO A 166 0.49 3.02 -25.92
C PRO A 166 1.31 2.16 -26.90
N LEU A 167 2.63 2.26 -26.85
CA LEU A 167 3.55 1.48 -27.70
C LEU A 167 3.61 0.00 -27.33
N HIS A 168 3.00 -0.47 -26.24
CA HIS A 168 2.94 -1.89 -25.92
C HIS A 168 2.23 -2.73 -26.99
N THR A 169 1.42 -2.10 -27.85
CA THR A 169 0.70 -2.75 -28.98
C THR A 169 1.31 -2.44 -30.34
N ASP A 170 2.51 -1.88 -30.40
CA ASP A 170 3.17 -1.42 -31.62
C ASP A 170 4.53 -2.12 -31.82
N PRO A 171 4.93 -2.50 -33.05
CA PRO A 171 6.25 -3.07 -33.31
C PRO A 171 7.43 -2.18 -32.86
N ARG A 172 7.24 -0.86 -32.76
CA ARG A 172 8.24 0.05 -32.19
C ARG A 172 8.44 -0.23 -30.70
N GLY A 173 7.34 -0.46 -29.95
CA GLY A 173 7.41 -0.84 -28.55
C GLY A 173 8.15 -2.15 -28.32
N VAL A 174 7.98 -3.13 -29.19
CA VAL A 174 8.76 -4.39 -29.15
C VAL A 174 10.26 -4.10 -29.24
N ARG A 175 10.70 -3.22 -30.17
CA ARG A 175 12.11 -2.84 -30.29
C ARG A 175 12.63 -2.08 -29.08
N ILE A 176 11.82 -1.18 -28.52
CA ILE A 176 12.15 -0.46 -27.27
C ILE A 176 12.30 -1.48 -26.14
N CYS A 177 11.35 -2.39 -25.95
CA CYS A 177 11.37 -3.43 -24.93
C CYS A 177 12.65 -4.26 -25.02
N ARG A 178 13.03 -4.74 -26.21
CA ARG A 178 14.28 -5.48 -26.44
C ARG A 178 15.52 -4.69 -26.04
N SER A 179 15.57 -3.40 -26.40
CA SER A 179 16.69 -2.52 -26.07
C SER A 179 16.83 -2.31 -24.56
N LEU A 180 15.73 -2.02 -23.86
CA LEU A 180 15.71 -1.84 -22.40
C LEU A 180 16.04 -3.16 -21.69
N ARG A 181 15.45 -4.27 -22.13
CA ARG A 181 15.75 -5.62 -21.60
C ARG A 181 17.23 -5.97 -21.73
N ALA A 182 17.84 -5.68 -22.87
CA ALA A 182 19.27 -5.93 -23.10
C ALA A 182 20.13 -5.12 -22.12
N LEU A 183 19.75 -3.87 -21.84
CA LEU A 183 20.43 -3.03 -20.85
C LEU A 183 20.30 -3.60 -19.43
N VAL A 184 19.07 -3.96 -19.02
CA VAL A 184 18.83 -4.58 -17.71
C VAL A 184 19.68 -5.84 -17.55
N ARG A 185 19.67 -6.76 -18.52
CA ARG A 185 20.43 -8.01 -18.48
C ARG A 185 21.94 -7.81 -18.38
N LYS A 186 22.46 -6.75 -18.99
CA LYS A 186 23.88 -6.37 -18.89
C LYS A 186 24.24 -5.93 -17.46
N LEU A 187 23.33 -5.25 -16.76
CA LEU A 187 23.57 -4.64 -15.45
C LEU A 187 23.20 -5.59 -14.29
N ASP A 188 22.13 -6.37 -14.48
CA ASP A 188 21.64 -7.36 -13.55
C ASP A 188 20.95 -8.52 -14.28
N PRO A 189 21.62 -9.65 -14.49
CA PRO A 189 21.03 -10.83 -15.11
C PRO A 189 20.16 -11.67 -14.18
N SER A 190 20.08 -11.33 -12.89
CA SER A 190 19.53 -12.20 -11.85
C SER A 190 18.01 -12.02 -11.64
N ARG A 191 17.44 -10.87 -12.00
CA ARG A 191 16.02 -10.57 -11.75
C ARG A 191 15.19 -10.65 -13.01
N PRO A 192 13.93 -11.17 -12.91
CA PRO A 192 12.97 -11.12 -14.00
C PRO A 192 12.59 -9.69 -14.37
N ILE A 193 12.27 -9.51 -15.66
CA ILE A 193 11.92 -8.21 -16.26
C ILE A 193 10.46 -8.26 -16.71
N LEU A 194 9.71 -7.21 -16.40
CA LEU A 194 8.34 -7.01 -16.87
C LEU A 194 8.07 -5.55 -17.22
N THR A 195 6.88 -5.30 -17.73
CA THR A 195 6.24 -3.98 -17.79
C THR A 195 4.77 -4.15 -17.46
N ALA A 196 4.12 -3.09 -16.97
CA ALA A 196 2.70 -3.10 -16.64
C ALA A 196 1.86 -2.77 -17.87
N VAL A 197 1.04 -3.70 -18.34
CA VAL A 197 0.31 -3.61 -19.62
C VAL A 197 -1.19 -3.52 -19.42
N THR A 198 -1.85 -2.53 -20.06
CA THR A 198 -3.32 -2.35 -20.06
C THR A 198 -4.00 -2.91 -21.31
N HIS A 199 -3.28 -3.50 -22.24
CA HIS A 199 -3.80 -3.94 -23.53
C HIS A 199 -3.79 -5.46 -23.67
N LYS A 200 -4.95 -6.08 -23.97
CA LYS A 200 -5.08 -7.53 -24.17
C LYS A 200 -4.18 -8.07 -25.30
N GLY A 201 -3.89 -7.24 -26.31
CA GLY A 201 -3.04 -7.58 -27.47
C GLY A 201 -1.63 -6.99 -27.34
N GLY A 202 -1.06 -6.97 -26.15
CA GLY A 202 0.28 -6.43 -25.92
C GLY A 202 1.33 -7.21 -26.71
N MET A 203 1.91 -6.57 -27.74
CA MET A 203 2.96 -7.19 -28.57
C MET A 203 4.28 -7.39 -27.82
N VAL A 204 4.42 -6.73 -26.66
CA VAL A 204 5.61 -6.83 -25.79
C VAL A 204 5.63 -8.09 -24.93
N TYR A 205 4.51 -8.82 -24.79
CA TYR A 205 4.41 -9.98 -23.89
C TYR A 205 5.48 -11.05 -24.17
N ASP A 206 5.80 -11.29 -25.44
CA ASP A 206 6.82 -12.30 -25.81
C ASP A 206 8.24 -11.89 -25.37
N GLU A 207 8.50 -10.61 -25.25
CA GLU A 207 9.80 -10.07 -24.86
C GLU A 207 10.02 -10.05 -23.33
N LEU A 208 8.97 -10.23 -22.53
CA LEU A 208 9.03 -10.15 -21.08
C LEU A 208 9.33 -11.51 -20.45
N ASP A 209 9.97 -11.52 -19.29
CA ASP A 209 10.15 -12.73 -18.49
C ASP A 209 8.89 -13.07 -17.68
N VAL A 210 8.13 -12.04 -17.29
CA VAL A 210 6.88 -12.12 -16.53
C VAL A 210 5.86 -11.20 -17.20
N ILE A 211 4.63 -11.64 -17.32
CA ILE A 211 3.51 -10.81 -17.76
C ILE A 211 2.89 -10.07 -16.57
N GLY A 212 2.97 -8.74 -16.60
CA GLY A 212 2.27 -7.84 -15.70
C GLY A 212 1.05 -7.23 -16.38
N THR A 213 -0.14 -7.35 -15.78
CA THR A 213 -1.38 -6.81 -16.35
C THR A 213 -2.03 -5.81 -15.41
N ASN A 214 -2.47 -4.65 -15.96
CA ASN A 214 -3.26 -3.66 -15.25
C ASN A 214 -4.72 -3.80 -15.64
N TYR A 215 -5.60 -4.17 -14.66
CA TYR A 215 -7.07 -4.23 -14.81
C TYR A 215 -7.62 -5.13 -15.94
N LEU A 216 -6.84 -6.05 -16.49
CA LEU A 216 -7.24 -6.89 -17.64
C LEU A 216 -8.02 -8.15 -17.26
N TRP A 217 -8.78 -8.14 -16.16
CA TRP A 217 -9.46 -9.31 -15.60
C TRP A 217 -10.29 -10.10 -16.61
N LYS A 218 -10.99 -9.40 -17.51
CA LYS A 218 -11.79 -10.00 -18.58
C LYS A 218 -10.95 -10.82 -19.58
N TYR A 219 -9.67 -10.53 -19.69
CA TYR A 219 -8.78 -11.06 -20.72
C TYR A 219 -7.69 -12.00 -20.20
N ILE A 220 -7.59 -12.21 -18.88
CA ILE A 220 -6.54 -13.00 -18.25
C ILE A 220 -6.45 -14.40 -18.88
N ASP A 221 -7.57 -15.10 -19.05
CA ASP A 221 -7.62 -16.46 -19.59
C ASP A 221 -7.14 -16.50 -21.06
N SER A 222 -7.49 -15.50 -21.86
CA SER A 222 -7.07 -15.40 -23.26
C SER A 222 -5.60 -15.04 -23.41
N ILE A 223 -5.08 -14.15 -22.54
CA ILE A 223 -3.64 -13.81 -22.52
C ILE A 223 -2.84 -15.02 -22.05
N ARG A 224 -3.30 -15.72 -21.01
CA ARG A 224 -2.66 -16.94 -20.51
C ARG A 224 -2.62 -18.04 -21.58
N ALA A 225 -3.71 -18.23 -22.34
CA ALA A 225 -3.77 -19.22 -23.41
C ALA A 225 -2.81 -18.88 -24.58
N ALA A 226 -2.59 -17.58 -24.85
CA ALA A 226 -1.65 -17.12 -25.87
C ALA A 226 -0.17 -17.23 -25.42
N HIS A 227 0.10 -17.14 -24.11
CA HIS A 227 1.45 -17.17 -23.54
C HIS A 227 1.53 -18.19 -22.38
N PRO A 228 1.37 -19.50 -22.66
CA PRO A 228 1.23 -20.54 -21.63
C PRO A 228 2.51 -20.80 -20.82
N ASP A 229 3.64 -20.40 -21.33
CA ASP A 229 4.98 -20.56 -20.73
C ASP A 229 5.41 -19.37 -19.87
N LYS A 230 4.61 -18.29 -19.82
CA LYS A 230 4.96 -17.08 -19.08
C LYS A 230 4.34 -17.07 -17.67
N PRO A 231 5.10 -16.73 -16.62
CA PRO A 231 4.57 -16.39 -15.30
C PRO A 231 3.74 -15.11 -15.36
N PHE A 232 2.74 -14.99 -14.48
CA PHE A 232 1.79 -13.88 -14.44
C PHE A 232 1.66 -13.24 -13.07
N LEU A 233 1.49 -11.93 -13.06
CA LEU A 233 1.00 -11.16 -11.91
C LEU A 233 0.04 -10.06 -12.37
N SER A 234 -0.80 -9.56 -11.46
CA SER A 234 -1.51 -8.30 -11.67
C SER A 234 -0.61 -7.16 -11.20
N SER A 235 -0.04 -6.42 -12.15
CA SER A 235 0.84 -5.28 -11.83
C SER A 235 0.06 -4.10 -11.26
N GLU A 236 -1.27 -4.06 -11.52
CA GLU A 236 -2.17 -3.06 -10.95
C GLU A 236 -3.60 -3.56 -10.94
N CYS A 237 -4.29 -3.42 -9.80
CA CYS A 237 -5.66 -3.87 -9.61
C CYS A 237 -6.39 -3.11 -8.49
N GLY A 238 -7.72 -3.25 -8.40
CA GLY A 238 -8.51 -2.80 -7.26
C GLY A 238 -8.51 -1.29 -7.03
N ALA A 239 -8.57 -0.48 -8.10
CA ALA A 239 -8.56 0.99 -8.01
C ALA A 239 -9.93 1.57 -7.61
N THR A 240 -10.59 1.00 -6.61
CA THR A 240 -11.86 1.52 -6.09
C THR A 240 -11.61 2.56 -5.01
N GLY A 241 -12.35 3.67 -5.09
CA GLY A 241 -12.22 4.79 -4.18
C GLY A 241 -13.16 4.69 -2.98
N THR A 242 -12.72 5.23 -1.85
CA THR A 242 -13.55 5.45 -0.65
C THR A 242 -13.11 6.71 0.07
N THR A 243 -14.01 7.40 0.76
CA THR A 243 -13.70 8.54 1.62
C THR A 243 -13.78 8.12 3.08
N ARG A 244 -12.76 8.42 3.88
CA ARG A 244 -12.69 8.04 5.30
C ARG A 244 -13.90 8.59 6.08
N GLY A 245 -14.66 7.68 6.71
CA GLY A 245 -15.79 8.01 7.55
C GLY A 245 -17.06 8.45 6.82
N TRP A 246 -17.10 8.39 5.48
CA TRP A 246 -18.29 8.77 4.70
C TRP A 246 -19.19 7.56 4.46
N TYR A 247 -20.16 7.33 5.33
CA TYR A 247 -21.07 6.17 5.30
C TYR A 247 -22.43 6.48 4.64
N CYS A 248 -22.43 7.42 3.73
CA CYS A 248 -23.54 7.79 2.87
C CYS A 248 -23.25 7.40 1.41
N ASP A 249 -24.21 7.64 0.53
CA ASP A 249 -24.02 7.54 -0.90
C ASP A 249 -22.95 8.53 -1.39
N ASP A 250 -22.45 8.30 -2.58
CA ASP A 250 -21.48 9.19 -3.23
C ASP A 250 -22.02 10.62 -3.31
N ASP A 251 -21.20 11.58 -2.94
CA ASP A 251 -21.50 13.01 -3.03
C ASP A 251 -20.49 13.72 -3.95
N PRO A 252 -20.78 13.79 -5.26
CA PRO A 252 -19.90 14.47 -6.21
C PRO A 252 -19.73 15.97 -5.93
N LEU A 253 -20.71 16.62 -5.30
CA LEU A 253 -20.66 18.05 -4.99
C LEU A 253 -19.58 18.36 -3.95
N HIS A 254 -19.41 17.49 -2.96
CA HIS A 254 -18.38 17.59 -1.93
C HIS A 254 -17.18 16.68 -2.16
N GLY A 255 -17.17 15.94 -3.28
CA GLY A 255 -16.09 15.04 -3.65
C GLY A 255 -15.95 13.82 -2.75
N CYS A 256 -17.01 13.40 -2.08
CA CYS A 256 -17.03 12.23 -1.21
C CYS A 256 -17.49 10.98 -1.96
N VAL A 257 -16.88 9.84 -1.63
CA VAL A 257 -17.23 8.51 -2.13
C VAL A 257 -17.55 7.63 -0.93
N SER A 258 -18.58 6.81 -1.03
CA SER A 258 -19.00 5.89 0.03
C SER A 258 -17.83 5.11 0.62
N ALA A 259 -17.78 4.97 1.92
CA ALA A 259 -16.71 4.23 2.62
C ALA A 259 -16.82 2.70 2.44
N TYR A 260 -17.97 2.21 2.01
CA TYR A 260 -18.18 0.79 1.74
C TYR A 260 -17.50 0.34 0.44
N ASP A 261 -16.84 -0.81 0.48
CA ASP A 261 -16.23 -1.40 -0.71
C ASP A 261 -17.28 -1.79 -1.76
N HIS A 262 -17.04 -1.47 -3.03
CA HIS A 262 -17.99 -1.71 -4.11
C HIS A 262 -17.29 -1.89 -5.47
N ASP A 263 -17.95 -2.58 -6.38
CA ASP A 263 -17.51 -2.67 -7.78
C ASP A 263 -17.90 -1.38 -8.52
N VAL A 264 -16.96 -0.77 -9.20
CA VAL A 264 -17.25 0.32 -10.16
C VAL A 264 -17.62 -0.27 -11.51
N ASN A 265 -16.85 -1.26 -11.97
CA ASN A 265 -17.08 -2.03 -13.20
C ASN A 265 -16.20 -3.29 -13.22
N SER A 266 -16.24 -4.05 -14.31
CA SER A 266 -15.48 -5.30 -14.45
C SER A 266 -13.94 -5.15 -14.47
N ALA A 267 -13.41 -3.96 -14.66
CA ALA A 267 -11.97 -3.68 -14.56
C ALA A 267 -11.61 -3.19 -13.14
N PHE A 268 -12.45 -2.31 -12.59
CA PHE A 268 -12.30 -1.72 -11.26
C PHE A 268 -13.28 -2.39 -10.28
N MET A 269 -12.99 -3.64 -9.96
CA MET A 269 -13.72 -4.42 -8.97
C MET A 269 -13.36 -3.97 -7.55
N SER A 270 -14.26 -4.21 -6.61
CA SER A 270 -14.03 -4.06 -5.17
C SER A 270 -12.74 -4.77 -4.72
N ARG A 271 -12.19 -4.39 -3.60
CA ARG A 271 -10.99 -5.05 -3.03
C ARG A 271 -11.24 -6.52 -2.77
N GLU A 272 -12.42 -6.84 -2.26
CA GLU A 272 -12.88 -8.21 -2.03
C GLU A 272 -12.92 -9.02 -3.33
N ASN A 273 -13.65 -8.55 -4.34
CA ASN A 273 -13.81 -9.26 -5.60
C ASN A 273 -12.48 -9.37 -6.37
N THR A 274 -11.65 -8.34 -6.31
CA THR A 274 -10.29 -8.37 -6.87
C THR A 274 -9.45 -9.47 -6.23
N TRP A 275 -9.46 -9.57 -4.89
CA TRP A 275 -8.66 -10.60 -4.20
C TRP A 275 -9.22 -12.00 -4.44
N LYS A 276 -10.53 -12.19 -4.41
CA LYS A 276 -11.20 -13.45 -4.81
C LYS A 276 -10.80 -13.85 -6.23
N ARG A 277 -10.73 -12.89 -7.15
CA ARG A 277 -10.30 -13.14 -8.52
C ARG A 277 -8.84 -13.58 -8.62
N ILE A 278 -7.92 -12.95 -7.89
CA ILE A 278 -6.52 -13.38 -7.79
C ILE A 278 -6.43 -14.81 -7.24
N LEU A 279 -7.17 -15.12 -6.18
CA LEU A 279 -7.18 -16.45 -5.56
C LEU A 279 -7.75 -17.55 -6.48
N SER A 280 -8.64 -17.19 -7.42
CA SER A 280 -9.20 -18.15 -8.39
C SER A 280 -8.18 -18.62 -9.43
N TYR A 281 -7.00 -17.99 -9.51
CA TYR A 281 -5.88 -18.38 -10.38
C TYR A 281 -4.69 -18.90 -9.54
N PRO A 282 -4.58 -20.23 -9.30
CA PRO A 282 -3.51 -20.79 -8.48
C PRO A 282 -2.10 -20.46 -8.99
N TRP A 283 -1.95 -20.34 -10.30
CA TRP A 283 -0.71 -20.04 -11.00
C TRP A 283 -0.31 -18.55 -10.98
N MET A 284 -1.23 -17.64 -10.63
CA MET A 284 -0.94 -16.20 -10.56
C MET A 284 -0.11 -15.88 -9.33
N MET A 285 1.00 -15.17 -9.51
CA MET A 285 1.91 -14.78 -8.43
C MET A 285 1.29 -13.82 -7.41
N GLY A 286 0.10 -13.30 -7.67
CA GLY A 286 -0.58 -12.29 -6.85
C GLY A 286 -0.73 -10.97 -7.57
N GLY A 287 -0.78 -9.85 -6.83
CA GLY A 287 -0.97 -8.54 -7.46
C GLY A 287 -0.64 -7.36 -6.56
N PHE A 288 -0.66 -6.18 -7.19
CA PHE A 288 -0.43 -4.90 -6.56
C PHE A 288 -1.71 -4.05 -6.63
N PHE A 289 -2.31 -3.76 -5.49
CA PHE A 289 -3.52 -2.94 -5.41
C PHE A 289 -3.20 -1.46 -5.61
N TRP A 290 -4.00 -0.79 -6.40
CA TRP A 290 -4.03 0.65 -6.57
C TRP A 290 -4.99 1.25 -5.54
N ASN A 291 -4.55 1.91 -4.43
CA ASN A 291 -3.19 1.86 -3.97
C ASN A 291 -3.14 1.90 -2.42
N ALA A 292 -1.95 1.92 -1.82
CA ALA A 292 -1.83 1.95 -0.36
C ALA A 292 -2.29 3.29 0.23
N PHE A 293 -1.86 4.41 -0.38
CA PHE A 293 -2.05 5.77 0.16
C PHE A 293 -2.71 6.66 -0.88
N GLU A 294 -3.62 7.51 -0.47
CA GLU A 294 -4.08 8.61 -1.30
C GLU A 294 -2.90 9.50 -1.71
N TYR A 295 -3.00 10.13 -2.87
CA TYR A 295 -1.93 10.95 -3.43
C TYR A 295 -2.51 12.14 -4.20
N ARG A 296 -1.73 13.21 -4.33
CA ARG A 296 -2.08 14.36 -5.15
C ARG A 296 -1.89 14.01 -6.63
N GLY A 297 -2.98 13.69 -7.30
CA GLY A 297 -3.07 13.20 -8.67
C GLY A 297 -4.39 12.47 -8.87
N GLU A 298 -4.82 12.28 -10.12
CA GLU A 298 -6.08 11.61 -10.51
C GLU A 298 -7.30 12.11 -9.73
N ALA A 299 -7.24 13.38 -9.34
CA ALA A 299 -8.31 14.02 -8.59
C ALA A 299 -9.46 14.44 -9.55
N VAL A 300 -10.68 14.20 -9.10
CA VAL A 300 -11.89 14.71 -9.74
C VAL A 300 -12.43 15.84 -8.87
N TRP A 301 -12.53 17.04 -9.45
CA TRP A 301 -13.03 18.21 -8.72
C TRP A 301 -14.36 17.92 -8.00
N PRO A 302 -14.57 18.34 -6.74
CA PRO A 302 -13.73 19.24 -5.93
C PRO A 302 -12.63 18.55 -5.09
N ARG A 303 -12.34 17.28 -5.28
CA ARG A 303 -11.27 16.59 -4.56
C ARG A 303 -9.89 17.13 -4.93
N VAL A 304 -8.97 17.11 -3.96
CA VAL A 304 -7.58 17.53 -4.14
C VAL A 304 -6.62 16.34 -4.30
N CYS A 305 -7.14 15.11 -4.23
CA CYS A 305 -6.36 13.86 -4.27
C CYS A 305 -7.19 12.72 -4.86
N SER A 306 -6.51 11.64 -5.22
CA SER A 306 -7.11 10.33 -5.46
C SER A 306 -7.81 9.83 -4.19
N VAL A 307 -8.87 9.02 -4.33
CA VAL A 307 -9.59 8.37 -3.21
C VAL A 307 -9.36 6.86 -3.16
N SER A 308 -8.47 6.31 -4.00
CA SER A 308 -8.23 4.88 -4.12
C SER A 308 -7.35 4.29 -3.00
N GLY A 309 -6.65 5.11 -2.20
CA GLY A 309 -5.81 4.66 -1.10
C GLY A 309 -6.59 3.90 0.00
N ALA A 310 -5.97 2.86 0.57
CA ALA A 310 -6.44 2.23 1.79
C ALA A 310 -6.21 3.11 3.04
N VAL A 311 -5.26 4.01 2.94
CA VAL A 311 -4.93 5.06 3.93
C VAL A 311 -5.15 6.42 3.26
N ASP A 312 -5.71 7.38 3.97
CA ASP A 312 -5.99 8.70 3.42
C ASP A 312 -4.69 9.52 3.16
N LEU A 313 -4.84 10.66 2.50
CA LEU A 313 -3.74 11.55 2.13
C LEU A 313 -2.87 12.00 3.32
N TYR A 314 -3.44 12.00 4.52
CA TYR A 314 -2.82 12.45 5.77
C TYR A 314 -2.44 11.30 6.71
N LEU A 315 -2.30 10.10 6.16
CA LEU A 315 -1.86 8.88 6.84
C LEU A 315 -2.83 8.33 7.91
N GLN A 316 -4.12 8.63 7.77
CA GLN A 316 -5.16 8.01 8.61
C GLN A 316 -5.74 6.77 7.91
N PRO A 317 -5.80 5.60 8.60
CA PRO A 317 -6.45 4.41 8.06
C PRO A 317 -7.91 4.65 7.70
N LYS A 318 -8.34 4.10 6.54
CA LYS A 318 -9.74 4.01 6.11
C LYS A 318 -10.28 2.61 6.42
N ASP A 319 -11.58 2.36 6.22
CA ASP A 319 -12.12 1.00 6.38
C ASP A 319 -11.46 -0.01 5.43
N ALA A 320 -11.03 0.45 4.26
CA ALA A 320 -10.23 -0.32 3.32
C ALA A 320 -8.90 -0.86 3.90
N PHE A 321 -8.28 -0.16 4.87
CA PHE A 321 -7.10 -0.65 5.59
C PHE A 321 -7.43 -1.95 6.35
N TYR A 322 -8.52 -1.94 7.10
CA TYR A 322 -8.96 -3.10 7.88
C TYR A 322 -9.50 -4.22 7.01
N GLN A 323 -10.07 -3.88 5.83
CA GLN A 323 -10.46 -4.88 4.85
C GLN A 323 -9.23 -5.63 4.32
N HIS A 324 -8.15 -4.94 3.93
CA HIS A 324 -6.90 -5.61 3.56
C HIS A 324 -6.33 -6.44 4.71
N GLN A 325 -6.39 -5.94 5.95
CA GLN A 325 -5.98 -6.71 7.12
C GLN A 325 -6.78 -8.02 7.25
N ALA A 326 -8.09 -7.98 7.04
CA ALA A 326 -8.93 -9.18 7.04
C ALA A 326 -8.58 -10.15 5.89
N LEU A 327 -8.26 -9.62 4.70
CA LEU A 327 -7.93 -10.42 3.53
C LEU A 327 -6.53 -11.07 3.59
N TRP A 328 -5.56 -10.46 4.31
CA TRP A 328 -4.14 -10.79 4.16
C TRP A 328 -3.44 -11.26 5.42
N THR A 329 -4.02 -11.06 6.60
CA THR A 329 -3.40 -11.51 7.86
C THR A 329 -4.00 -12.80 8.37
N GLU A 330 -3.23 -13.53 9.18
CA GLU A 330 -3.66 -14.76 9.84
C GLU A 330 -4.08 -14.53 11.30
N LYS A 331 -3.56 -13.46 11.94
CA LYS A 331 -3.96 -13.10 13.30
C LYS A 331 -5.44 -12.77 13.32
N PRO A 332 -6.23 -13.38 14.22
CA PRO A 332 -7.66 -13.10 14.33
C PRO A 332 -7.93 -11.59 14.47
N MET A 333 -8.80 -11.06 13.64
CA MET A 333 -9.19 -9.66 13.65
C MET A 333 -10.66 -9.48 13.33
N ALA A 334 -11.23 -8.38 13.79
CA ALA A 334 -12.55 -7.88 13.44
C ALA A 334 -12.51 -6.36 13.31
N HIS A 335 -13.26 -5.81 12.38
CA HIS A 335 -13.47 -4.38 12.21
C HIS A 335 -14.90 -4.12 11.79
N LEU A 336 -15.62 -3.34 12.58
CA LEU A 336 -16.98 -2.89 12.30
C LEU A 336 -16.96 -1.54 11.59
N LEU A 337 -17.79 -1.40 10.58
CA LEU A 337 -18.20 -0.14 10.00
C LEU A 337 -19.72 -0.13 9.86
N PRO A 338 -20.35 1.06 9.99
CA PRO A 338 -19.82 2.40 10.25
C PRO A 338 -19.54 2.64 11.76
N HIS A 339 -19.17 3.87 12.13
CA HIS A 339 -19.37 4.35 13.50
C HIS A 339 -20.85 4.23 13.92
N TRP A 340 -21.15 4.41 15.24
CA TRP A 340 -22.54 4.25 15.71
C TRP A 340 -23.11 5.57 16.28
N ASN A 341 -22.83 6.69 15.58
CA ASN A 341 -23.40 8.02 15.85
C ASN A 341 -24.30 8.43 14.67
N PHE A 342 -25.60 8.28 14.80
CA PHE A 342 -26.61 8.64 13.79
C PHE A 342 -27.81 9.32 14.45
N GLU A 343 -27.53 10.32 15.30
CA GLU A 343 -28.57 11.09 16.02
C GLU A 343 -29.62 11.62 15.04
N GLY A 344 -30.90 11.45 15.38
CA GLY A 344 -32.04 11.85 14.56
C GLY A 344 -32.44 10.85 13.46
N ARG A 345 -31.75 9.68 13.39
CA ARG A 345 -32.07 8.60 12.44
C ARG A 345 -32.57 7.33 13.13
N GLU A 346 -33.15 7.49 14.33
CA GLU A 346 -33.66 6.36 15.12
C GLU A 346 -34.73 5.57 14.35
N GLY A 347 -34.51 4.27 14.25
CA GLY A 347 -35.35 3.35 13.50
C GLY A 347 -35.03 3.22 12.01
N GLU A 348 -34.20 4.09 11.43
CA GLU A 348 -33.74 3.95 10.07
C GLU A 348 -32.76 2.78 9.92
N PRO A 349 -32.82 2.00 8.82
CA PRO A 349 -31.88 0.93 8.58
C PRO A 349 -30.48 1.50 8.21
N ILE A 350 -29.49 1.14 9.01
CA ILE A 350 -28.08 1.45 8.75
C ILE A 350 -27.40 0.16 8.25
N ARG A 351 -26.69 0.25 7.12
CA ARG A 351 -25.82 -0.82 6.62
C ARG A 351 -24.65 -0.97 7.58
N VAL A 352 -24.49 -2.16 8.15
CA VAL A 352 -23.38 -2.53 9.03
C VAL A 352 -22.58 -3.63 8.37
N SER A 353 -21.28 -3.45 8.24
CA SER A 353 -20.38 -4.50 7.74
C SER A 353 -19.34 -4.86 8.79
N ALA A 354 -18.92 -6.12 8.81
CA ALA A 354 -17.82 -6.60 9.63
C ALA A 354 -16.74 -7.23 8.74
N TYR A 355 -15.58 -6.59 8.66
CA TYR A 355 -14.39 -7.17 8.04
C TYR A 355 -13.68 -8.04 9.05
N THR A 356 -13.47 -9.31 8.70
CA THR A 356 -12.79 -10.28 9.57
C THR A 356 -12.16 -11.39 8.74
N ASN A 357 -11.11 -11.99 9.25
CA ASN A 357 -10.49 -13.20 8.69
C ASN A 357 -11.06 -14.49 9.33
N GLN A 358 -12.15 -14.37 10.09
CA GLN A 358 -12.83 -15.50 10.69
C GLN A 358 -14.02 -15.97 9.82
N PRO A 359 -14.34 -17.28 9.80
CA PRO A 359 -15.41 -17.81 8.94
C PRO A 359 -16.83 -17.47 9.42
N GLN A 360 -16.99 -16.89 10.61
CA GLN A 360 -18.30 -16.57 11.19
C GLN A 360 -18.24 -15.24 11.93
N ALA A 361 -19.32 -14.47 11.84
CA ALA A 361 -19.54 -13.27 12.65
C ALA A 361 -20.98 -13.21 13.18
N GLU A 362 -21.16 -12.81 14.43
CA GLU A 362 -22.45 -12.52 15.03
C GLU A 362 -22.48 -11.08 15.51
N LEU A 363 -23.52 -10.34 15.14
CA LEU A 363 -23.70 -8.95 15.48
C LEU A 363 -24.64 -8.80 16.67
N PHE A 364 -24.32 -7.91 17.59
CA PHE A 364 -25.13 -7.57 18.76
C PHE A 364 -25.37 -6.07 18.83
N LEU A 365 -26.59 -5.67 19.19
CA LEU A 365 -26.91 -4.28 19.57
C LEU A 365 -27.45 -4.26 21.00
N ASN A 366 -26.78 -3.54 21.89
CA ASN A 366 -27.12 -3.47 23.31
C ASN A 366 -27.25 -4.85 23.99
N GLY A 367 -26.46 -5.83 23.55
CA GLY A 367 -26.46 -7.21 24.05
C GLY A 367 -27.49 -8.13 23.39
N GLU A 368 -28.39 -7.61 22.57
CA GLU A 368 -29.35 -8.39 21.77
C GLU A 368 -28.72 -8.88 20.46
N SER A 369 -28.77 -10.17 20.17
CA SER A 369 -28.24 -10.73 18.92
C SER A 369 -29.10 -10.30 17.73
N LEU A 370 -28.41 -9.78 16.70
CA LEU A 370 -28.99 -9.44 15.40
C LEU A 370 -28.75 -10.55 14.35
N GLY A 371 -28.28 -11.70 14.81
CA GLY A 371 -28.05 -12.87 14.01
C GLY A 371 -26.62 -13.08 13.55
N LYS A 372 -26.36 -14.34 13.24
CA LYS A 372 -25.07 -14.85 12.81
C LYS A 372 -24.99 -14.88 11.28
N ARG A 373 -23.77 -14.69 10.76
CA ARG A 373 -23.43 -14.83 9.33
C ARG A 373 -22.27 -15.77 9.16
N GLU A 374 -22.38 -16.68 8.21
CA GLU A 374 -21.24 -17.41 7.67
C GLU A 374 -20.55 -16.54 6.63
N ILE A 375 -19.22 -16.57 6.62
CA ILE A 375 -18.39 -15.72 5.75
C ILE A 375 -17.59 -16.62 4.81
N GLU A 376 -17.76 -16.41 3.52
CA GLU A 376 -16.98 -17.09 2.50
C GLU A 376 -15.49 -16.64 2.57
N PRO A 377 -14.56 -17.49 2.11
CA PRO A 377 -13.16 -17.10 2.01
C PRO A 377 -12.96 -15.75 1.28
N ALA A 378 -12.22 -14.85 1.90
CA ALA A 378 -12.01 -13.47 1.45
C ALA A 378 -13.30 -12.62 1.35
N GLY A 379 -14.37 -13.00 2.08
CA GLY A 379 -15.61 -12.24 2.18
C GLY A 379 -15.71 -11.40 3.45
N HIS A 380 -16.88 -10.81 3.65
CA HIS A 380 -17.26 -10.10 4.87
C HIS A 380 -18.70 -10.42 5.28
N ALA A 381 -19.10 -9.98 6.47
CA ALA A 381 -20.47 -10.09 6.93
C ALA A 381 -21.18 -8.75 6.85
N GLU A 382 -22.51 -8.78 6.55
CA GLU A 382 -23.32 -7.58 6.41
C GLU A 382 -24.71 -7.74 7.06
N TRP A 383 -25.20 -6.65 7.64
CA TRP A 383 -26.55 -6.53 8.23
C TRP A 383 -27.17 -5.17 7.89
N GLN A 384 -28.51 -5.14 7.86
CA GLN A 384 -29.30 -3.91 7.88
C GLN A 384 -29.86 -3.75 9.28
N VAL A 385 -29.40 -2.74 10.03
CA VAL A 385 -29.70 -2.60 11.45
C VAL A 385 -30.52 -1.34 11.69
N PRO A 386 -31.77 -1.42 12.19
CA PRO A 386 -32.49 -0.23 12.63
C PRO A 386 -31.70 0.49 13.72
N TYR A 387 -31.37 1.76 13.47
CA TYR A 387 -30.55 2.52 14.40
C TYR A 387 -31.21 2.69 15.74
N ARG A 388 -30.51 2.34 16.79
CA ARG A 388 -30.80 2.66 18.20
C ARG A 388 -29.49 3.04 18.86
N PRO A 389 -29.42 4.15 19.63
CA PRO A 389 -28.21 4.49 20.39
C PRO A 389 -27.76 3.33 21.29
N GLY A 390 -26.45 3.23 21.50
CA GLY A 390 -25.88 2.23 22.40
C GLY A 390 -24.61 1.59 21.86
N ARG A 391 -24.41 0.29 22.14
CA ARG A 391 -23.23 -0.48 21.79
C ARG A 391 -23.55 -1.52 20.72
N LEU A 392 -22.95 -1.33 19.56
CA LEU A 392 -22.91 -2.31 18.46
C LEU A 392 -21.62 -3.12 18.61
N GLU A 393 -21.71 -4.47 18.60
CA GLU A 393 -20.56 -5.36 18.81
C GLU A 393 -20.61 -6.52 17.84
N ALA A 394 -19.51 -6.75 17.10
CA ALA A 394 -19.31 -7.97 16.34
C ALA A 394 -18.44 -8.96 17.11
N ARG A 395 -18.85 -10.22 17.16
CA ARG A 395 -18.10 -11.35 17.68
C ARG A 395 -17.80 -12.31 16.54
N CYS A 396 -16.52 -12.40 16.20
CA CYS A 396 -16.03 -13.17 15.06
C CYS A 396 -15.26 -14.40 15.55
N GLY A 397 -15.47 -15.53 14.89
CA GLY A 397 -14.82 -16.76 15.33
C GLY A 397 -15.15 -17.99 14.48
N LYS A 398 -14.96 -19.15 15.06
CA LYS A 398 -15.14 -20.45 14.39
C LYS A 398 -15.69 -21.48 15.41
N ASN A 399 -16.65 -22.30 14.97
CA ASN A 399 -17.19 -23.42 15.76
C ASN A 399 -17.68 -23.03 17.17
N GLY A 400 -18.23 -21.81 17.34
CA GLY A 400 -18.71 -21.32 18.62
C GLY A 400 -17.63 -20.65 19.50
N GLU A 401 -16.37 -20.67 19.11
CA GLU A 401 -15.29 -19.95 19.78
C GLU A 401 -15.17 -18.53 19.20
N ILE A 402 -15.14 -17.52 20.09
CA ILE A 402 -14.93 -16.13 19.71
C ILE A 402 -13.41 -15.87 19.72
N LEU A 403 -12.87 -15.51 18.55
CA LEU A 403 -11.44 -15.28 18.34
C LEU A 403 -11.09 -13.80 18.18
N ALA A 404 -12.05 -12.99 17.75
CA ALA A 404 -11.90 -11.54 17.61
C ALA A 404 -13.22 -10.82 17.88
N THR A 405 -13.13 -9.60 18.40
CA THR A 405 -14.28 -8.72 18.64
C THR A 405 -13.95 -7.31 18.22
N ASP A 406 -14.94 -6.57 17.75
CA ASP A 406 -14.87 -5.12 17.60
C ASP A 406 -16.21 -4.49 17.99
N ALA A 407 -16.17 -3.27 18.49
CA ALA A 407 -17.38 -2.57 18.93
C ALA A 407 -17.37 -1.10 18.52
N ARG A 408 -18.58 -0.60 18.27
CA ARG A 408 -18.86 0.82 18.07
C ARG A 408 -19.88 1.25 19.10
N GLU A 409 -19.66 2.41 19.71
CA GLU A 409 -20.60 2.96 20.70
C GLU A 409 -21.07 4.32 20.26
N THR A 410 -22.35 4.60 20.49
CA THR A 410 -22.87 5.96 20.41
C THR A 410 -22.19 6.81 21.48
N THR A 411 -21.52 7.86 21.06
CA THR A 411 -20.77 8.77 21.95
C THR A 411 -21.62 9.95 22.34
N GLY A 412 -21.24 10.62 23.43
CA GLY A 412 -21.73 11.94 23.75
C GLY A 412 -21.05 13.04 22.93
N ALA A 413 -21.40 14.30 23.21
CA ALA A 413 -20.74 15.45 22.61
C ALA A 413 -19.24 15.46 22.91
N ALA A 414 -18.45 15.93 21.96
CA ALA A 414 -17.02 16.10 22.12
C ALA A 414 -16.72 17.16 23.19
N VAL A 415 -15.93 16.79 24.23
CA VAL A 415 -15.62 17.68 25.37
C VAL A 415 -14.11 17.95 25.52
N ALA A 416 -13.24 17.12 24.89
CA ALA A 416 -11.82 17.30 24.99
C ALA A 416 -11.10 16.81 23.71
N LEU A 417 -9.87 17.33 23.51
CA LEU A 417 -8.92 16.84 22.50
C LEU A 417 -7.90 15.91 23.14
N LYS A 418 -7.49 14.90 22.41
CA LYS A 418 -6.34 14.05 22.73
C LYS A 418 -5.35 14.01 21.57
N LEU A 419 -4.09 13.81 21.91
CA LEU A 419 -2.99 13.66 20.95
C LEU A 419 -2.40 12.26 21.09
N ARG A 420 -2.10 11.63 19.95
CA ARG A 420 -1.39 10.36 19.88
C ARG A 420 -0.19 10.52 18.96
N LEU A 421 1.01 10.21 19.46
CA LEU A 421 2.24 10.22 18.68
C LEU A 421 2.30 8.91 17.89
N GLU A 422 2.32 9.01 16.56
CA GLU A 422 2.35 7.84 15.65
C GLU A 422 3.78 7.39 15.34
N THR A 423 4.75 8.30 15.41
CA THR A 423 6.17 8.06 15.12
C THR A 423 7.04 8.31 16.35
N PRO A 424 7.03 7.42 17.37
CA PRO A 424 7.72 7.67 18.65
C PRO A 424 9.26 7.72 18.53
N ASP A 425 9.83 7.03 17.54
CA ASP A 425 11.27 6.89 17.36
C ASP A 425 11.87 7.94 16.40
N VAL A 426 11.26 9.12 16.34
CA VAL A 426 11.73 10.20 15.46
C VAL A 426 13.07 10.76 15.94
N LYS A 427 14.01 10.92 14.99
CA LYS A 427 15.32 11.52 15.26
C LYS A 427 15.22 13.05 15.30
N LYS A 428 16.18 13.71 15.98
CA LYS A 428 16.30 15.17 15.94
C LYS A 428 16.53 15.65 14.50
N GLY A 429 15.70 16.60 14.06
CA GLY A 429 15.72 17.14 12.70
C GLY A 429 14.81 16.43 11.70
N ASP A 430 14.19 15.33 12.10
CA ASP A 430 13.15 14.62 11.33
C ASP A 430 11.73 15.08 11.75
N THR A 431 10.69 14.51 11.13
CA THR A 431 9.30 14.92 11.30
C THR A 431 8.49 13.89 12.07
N ALA A 432 7.95 14.31 13.21
CA ALA A 432 7.00 13.50 13.98
C ALA A 432 5.59 13.61 13.39
N LEU A 433 4.86 12.50 13.41
CA LEU A 433 3.42 12.45 13.09
C LEU A 433 2.60 12.33 14.38
N VAL A 434 1.67 13.24 14.55
CA VAL A 434 0.74 13.28 15.68
C VAL A 434 -0.69 13.25 15.15
N THR A 435 -1.53 12.36 15.67
CA THR A 435 -2.97 12.36 15.44
C THR A 435 -3.68 13.09 16.61
N CYS A 436 -4.43 14.15 16.27
CA CYS A 436 -5.36 14.80 17.18
C CYS A 436 -6.76 14.26 16.97
N TYR A 437 -7.47 13.91 18.04
CA TYR A 437 -8.83 13.41 17.99
C TYR A 437 -9.67 13.92 19.14
N CYS A 438 -11.01 13.98 18.94
CA CYS A 438 -11.96 14.37 19.95
C CYS A 438 -12.40 13.18 20.81
N VAL A 439 -12.66 13.45 22.10
CA VAL A 439 -13.29 12.48 23.02
C VAL A 439 -14.48 13.08 23.73
N ASP A 440 -15.45 12.24 24.09
CA ASP A 440 -16.58 12.58 24.94
C ASP A 440 -16.22 12.54 26.45
N SER A 441 -17.20 12.81 27.32
CA SER A 441 -17.01 12.80 28.77
C SER A 441 -16.62 11.43 29.35
N ALA A 442 -16.88 10.34 28.63
CA ALA A 442 -16.47 8.98 28.99
C ALA A 442 -15.08 8.62 28.42
N GLY A 443 -14.45 9.54 27.69
CA GLY A 443 -13.13 9.32 27.04
C GLY A 443 -13.18 8.52 25.74
N ARG A 444 -14.36 8.28 25.16
CA ARG A 444 -14.55 7.57 23.89
C ARG A 444 -14.28 8.55 22.74
N GLU A 445 -13.60 8.06 21.69
CA GLU A 445 -13.37 8.85 20.47
C GLU A 445 -14.69 9.18 19.78
N VAL A 446 -14.91 10.47 19.46
CA VAL A 446 -16.12 10.98 18.79
C VAL A 446 -15.84 11.01 17.28
N PRO A 447 -16.35 10.04 16.52
CA PRO A 447 -15.90 9.79 15.14
C PRO A 447 -16.38 10.83 14.11
N ASP A 448 -17.43 11.58 14.43
CA ASP A 448 -18.09 12.59 13.59
C ASP A 448 -17.80 14.03 14.04
N ALA A 449 -16.97 14.21 15.07
CA ALA A 449 -16.59 15.53 15.56
C ALA A 449 -15.86 16.35 14.48
N ALA A 450 -16.20 17.66 14.36
CA ALA A 450 -15.64 18.56 13.36
C ALA A 450 -15.28 19.96 13.89
N PRO A 451 -14.67 20.11 15.09
CA PRO A 451 -14.22 21.40 15.57
C PRO A 451 -13.06 21.95 14.74
N THR A 452 -12.84 23.27 14.81
CA THR A 452 -11.59 23.89 14.35
C THR A 452 -10.60 23.90 15.51
N VAL A 453 -9.37 23.44 15.25
CA VAL A 453 -8.31 23.28 16.26
C VAL A 453 -7.09 24.06 15.86
N ASP A 454 -6.51 24.80 16.82
CA ASP A 454 -5.22 25.49 16.70
C ASP A 454 -4.14 24.68 17.39
N PHE A 455 -3.00 24.51 16.71
CA PHE A 455 -1.85 23.75 17.20
C PHE A 455 -0.68 24.67 17.50
N THR A 456 -0.05 24.47 18.63
CA THR A 456 1.19 25.16 19.01
C THR A 456 2.20 24.15 19.51
N ALA A 457 3.44 24.24 19.02
CA ALA A 457 4.56 23.46 19.52
C ALA A 457 5.34 24.28 20.56
N CYS A 458 5.79 23.63 21.63
CA CYS A 458 6.67 24.20 22.64
C CYS A 458 8.03 23.48 22.63
N GLY A 459 9.11 24.17 22.98
CA GLY A 459 10.46 23.61 23.01
C GLY A 459 11.15 23.68 21.65
N GLY A 460 11.88 22.62 21.27
CA GLY A 460 12.74 22.61 20.08
C GLY A 460 12.04 22.26 18.75
N GLY A 461 10.72 22.04 18.77
CA GLY A 461 9.93 21.69 17.58
C GLY A 461 9.05 22.83 17.08
N ARG A 462 8.50 22.65 15.91
CA ARG A 462 7.45 23.53 15.35
C ARG A 462 6.37 22.71 14.66
N VAL A 463 5.15 23.24 14.60
CA VAL A 463 4.11 22.70 13.72
C VAL A 463 4.49 23.03 12.29
N TYR A 464 4.72 22.00 11.47
CA TYR A 464 5.10 22.15 10.07
C TYR A 464 3.86 22.21 9.18
N SER A 465 2.93 21.27 9.39
CA SER A 465 1.72 21.16 8.58
C SER A 465 0.60 20.45 9.34
N THR A 466 -0.64 20.66 8.87
CA THR A 466 -1.84 19.99 9.38
C THR A 466 -2.72 19.51 8.23
N GLY A 467 -3.45 18.42 8.45
CA GLY A 467 -4.40 17.90 7.48
C GLY A 467 -5.46 17.02 8.10
N SER A 468 -6.68 17.04 7.59
CA SER A 468 -7.82 16.32 8.18
C SER A 468 -8.37 15.17 7.31
N GLY A 469 -7.94 15.02 6.07
CA GLY A 469 -8.47 14.01 5.16
C GLY A 469 -9.74 14.45 4.42
N ASN A 470 -10.16 15.68 4.57
CA ASN A 470 -11.25 16.25 3.80
C ASN A 470 -10.76 16.79 2.44
N ALA A 471 -11.66 16.87 1.47
CA ALA A 471 -11.44 17.50 0.16
C ALA A 471 -11.41 19.03 0.23
N ASP A 472 -10.97 19.63 1.33
CA ASP A 472 -10.85 21.06 1.44
C ASP A 472 -9.53 21.58 0.83
N HIS A 473 -9.57 22.82 0.36
CA HIS A 473 -8.45 23.52 -0.28
C HIS A 473 -7.63 24.36 0.70
N THR A 474 -7.85 24.20 2.01
CA THR A 474 -7.10 24.94 3.05
C THR A 474 -5.62 24.58 2.96
N PRO A 475 -4.71 25.58 2.90
CA PRO A 475 -3.28 25.32 2.86
C PRO A 475 -2.82 24.41 4.01
N ILE A 476 -1.96 23.44 3.73
CA ILE A 476 -1.46 22.51 4.75
C ILE A 476 -0.50 23.18 5.75
N PHE A 477 0.23 24.20 5.32
CA PHE A 477 1.20 24.95 6.15
C PHE A 477 0.50 25.99 7.05
N THR A 478 -0.48 25.53 7.81
CA THR A 478 -1.19 26.33 8.80
C THR A 478 -1.31 25.53 10.10
N PRO A 479 -1.19 26.20 11.27
CA PRO A 479 -1.41 25.54 12.53
C PRO A 479 -2.90 25.34 12.85
N THR A 480 -3.81 25.96 12.09
CA THR A 480 -5.27 25.89 12.28
C THR A 480 -5.90 24.92 11.30
N ARG A 481 -6.69 23.97 11.78
CA ARG A 481 -7.37 22.99 10.93
C ARG A 481 -8.77 22.66 11.45
N LYS A 482 -9.76 22.64 10.54
CA LYS A 482 -11.06 22.03 10.83
C LYS A 482 -10.91 20.51 10.79
N MET A 483 -11.39 19.87 11.84
CA MET A 483 -11.37 18.41 11.94
C MET A 483 -12.32 17.77 10.93
N TRP A 484 -11.94 16.61 10.41
CA TRP A 484 -12.76 15.76 9.54
C TRP A 484 -12.90 14.38 10.16
N MET A 485 -14.17 13.95 10.35
CA MET A 485 -14.46 12.63 10.92
C MET A 485 -13.59 12.33 12.15
N GLY A 486 -13.65 13.21 13.12
CA GLY A 486 -13.04 13.06 14.43
C GLY A 486 -11.53 13.20 14.51
N ARG A 487 -10.79 13.45 13.39
CA ARG A 487 -9.31 13.40 13.37
C ARG A 487 -8.66 14.51 12.56
N ILE A 488 -7.47 14.91 13.04
CA ILE A 488 -6.50 15.76 12.33
C ILE A 488 -5.13 15.11 12.46
N SER A 489 -4.36 15.07 11.37
CA SER A 489 -2.93 14.73 11.38
C SER A 489 -2.09 15.99 11.43
N VAL A 490 -1.03 15.99 12.23
CA VAL A 490 -0.12 17.09 12.47
C VAL A 490 1.31 16.58 12.30
N ALA A 491 2.11 17.31 11.51
CA ALA A 491 3.52 17.06 11.32
C ALA A 491 4.38 18.22 11.90
#